data_8b24f7ac3290db42d69ba7227e97a8f0
#
_entry.id   8b24f7ac3290db42d69ba7227e97a8f0
#
_cell.length_a   1.000
_cell.length_b   1.000
_cell.length_c   1.000
_cell.angle_alpha   90.00
_cell.angle_beta   90.00
_cell.angle_gamma   90.00
#
_symmetry.space_group_name_H-M   'P 1'
#
loop_
_entity.id
_entity.type
_entity.pdbx_description
1 polymer ?
#
loop_
_entity_poly.entity_id
_entity_poly.type
_entity_poly.pdbx_seq_one_letter_code
_entity_poly.pdbx_strand_id
1 'polypeptide(L)'
;MKKIVLLLLAATLAGCRRQAGESVPAARGRDVVLITIDTLRADAPGYAGNARVATPQLDRIAREGRVFTQAHAQNVVTLPSHVNILTGLYPFQHGVRDNDGFRLDPKIPTLATFLKKQGYATAAFIGAFPLDARFGLA
;
A
#
# COMPACT_ATOMS: atom_id res chain seq x y z
N MET A 1 -13.46 -25.81 43.44
CA MET A 1 -12.54 -24.75 42.94
C MET A 1 -11.78 -25.18 41.68
N LYS A 2 -11.23 -26.40 41.53
CA LYS A 2 -10.48 -26.85 40.33
C LYS A 2 -11.31 -26.89 39.02
N LYS A 3 -12.60 -27.20 39.08
CA LYS A 3 -13.50 -27.27 37.89
C LYS A 3 -13.88 -25.90 37.33
N ILE A 4 -13.94 -24.85 38.15
CA ILE A 4 -14.25 -23.47 37.73
C ILE A 4 -13.06 -22.85 37.01
N VAL A 5 -11.83 -23.11 37.45
CA VAL A 5 -10.59 -22.65 36.82
C VAL A 5 -10.42 -23.27 35.40
N LEU A 6 -10.81 -24.53 35.23
CA LEU A 6 -10.72 -25.20 33.93
C LEU A 6 -11.73 -24.64 32.90
N LEU A 7 -12.92 -24.24 33.37
CA LEU A 7 -13.95 -23.61 32.51
C LEU A 7 -13.56 -22.19 32.08
N LEU A 8 -12.90 -21.42 32.94
CA LEU A 8 -12.39 -20.09 32.60
C LEU A 8 -11.21 -20.15 31.62
N LEU A 9 -10.35 -21.17 31.70
CA LEU A 9 -9.24 -21.36 30.76
C LEU A 9 -9.72 -21.77 29.36
N ALA A 10 -10.80 -22.55 29.26
CA ALA A 10 -11.42 -22.94 27.99
C ALA A 10 -12.11 -21.77 27.28
N ALA A 11 -12.66 -20.81 28.02
CA ALA A 11 -13.32 -19.63 27.47
C ALA A 11 -12.33 -18.64 26.83
N THR A 12 -11.09 -18.55 27.31
CA THR A 12 -10.05 -17.66 26.75
C THR A 12 -9.46 -18.18 25.43
N LEU A 13 -9.51 -19.47 25.16
CA LEU A 13 -9.02 -20.06 23.91
C LEU A 13 -10.02 -19.92 22.75
N ALA A 14 -11.30 -19.64 23.02
CA ALA A 14 -12.31 -19.44 21.97
C ALA A 14 -12.28 -18.03 21.32
N GLY A 15 -11.49 -17.09 21.86
CA GLY A 15 -11.45 -15.69 21.41
C GLY A 15 -10.64 -15.41 20.14
N CYS A 16 -9.81 -16.34 19.66
CA CYS A 16 -9.06 -16.17 18.41
C CYS A 16 -9.81 -16.75 17.21
N ARG A 17 -11.06 -16.32 16.98
CA ARG A 17 -11.65 -16.49 15.66
C ARG A 17 -10.89 -15.54 14.72
N ARG A 18 -9.95 -16.07 13.94
CA ARG A 18 -9.50 -15.41 12.72
C ARG A 18 -10.76 -15.06 11.94
N GLN A 19 -11.08 -13.76 11.86
CA GLN A 19 -12.00 -13.30 10.84
C GLN A 19 -11.41 -13.77 9.51
N ALA A 20 -12.09 -14.69 8.85
CA ALA A 20 -11.76 -15.05 7.48
C ALA A 20 -11.79 -13.71 6.70
N GLY A 21 -10.62 -13.21 6.32
CA GLY A 21 -10.53 -12.00 5.53
C GLY A 21 -11.41 -12.20 4.30
N GLU A 22 -12.30 -11.27 4.05
CA GLU A 22 -13.12 -11.26 2.83
C GLU A 22 -12.18 -11.45 1.65
N SER A 23 -12.30 -12.57 0.96
CA SER A 23 -11.49 -12.87 -0.21
C SER A 23 -11.76 -11.79 -1.27
N VAL A 24 -10.77 -10.98 -1.60
CA VAL A 24 -10.86 -10.08 -2.73
C VAL A 24 -10.99 -10.94 -3.99
N PRO A 25 -12.07 -10.81 -4.78
CA PRO A 25 -12.23 -11.61 -5.99
C PRO A 25 -11.03 -11.44 -6.92
N ALA A 26 -10.54 -12.52 -7.49
CA ALA A 26 -9.44 -12.47 -8.45
C ALA A 26 -9.84 -11.58 -9.63
N ALA A 27 -9.14 -10.46 -9.79
CA ALA A 27 -9.44 -9.43 -10.80
C ALA A 27 -8.78 -9.75 -12.17
N ARG A 28 -8.81 -11.00 -12.62
CA ARG A 28 -8.25 -11.40 -13.92
C ARG A 28 -8.92 -10.63 -15.06
N GLY A 29 -8.12 -10.07 -15.97
CA GLY A 29 -8.60 -9.33 -17.14
C GLY A 29 -9.14 -7.93 -16.86
N ARG A 30 -8.80 -7.33 -15.71
CA ARG A 30 -9.13 -5.93 -15.40
C ARG A 30 -7.88 -5.06 -15.47
N ASP A 31 -8.05 -3.81 -15.87
CA ASP A 31 -6.99 -2.83 -15.82
C ASP A 31 -6.63 -2.50 -14.36
N VAL A 32 -5.35 -2.24 -14.12
CA VAL A 32 -4.82 -1.85 -12.82
C VAL A 32 -4.24 -0.44 -12.94
N VAL A 33 -4.79 0.49 -12.19
CA VAL A 33 -4.30 1.87 -12.12
C VAL A 33 -3.83 2.15 -10.70
N LEU A 34 -2.53 2.44 -10.54
CA LEU A 34 -1.96 2.91 -9.28
C LEU A 34 -1.74 4.41 -9.37
N ILE A 35 -2.36 5.17 -8.48
CA ILE A 35 -2.19 6.61 -8.37
C ILE A 35 -1.54 6.91 -7.02
N THR A 36 -0.39 7.58 -7.04
CA THR A 36 0.27 8.12 -5.85
C THR A 36 0.21 9.63 -5.87
N ILE A 37 -0.12 10.24 -4.74
CA ILE A 37 -0.12 11.70 -4.56
C ILE A 37 0.95 11.99 -3.52
N ASP A 38 2.09 12.51 -3.99
CA ASP A 38 3.23 12.80 -3.14
C ASP A 38 2.90 13.87 -2.10
N THR A 39 3.40 13.71 -0.88
CA THR A 39 3.22 14.63 0.27
C THR A 39 1.76 14.89 0.68
N LEU A 40 0.80 14.11 0.21
CA LEU A 40 -0.59 14.23 0.64
C LEU A 40 -0.73 13.78 2.10
N ARG A 41 -1.17 14.68 2.97
CA ARG A 41 -1.48 14.34 4.36
C ARG A 41 -2.74 13.48 4.43
N ALA A 42 -2.75 12.51 5.32
CA ALA A 42 -3.88 11.58 5.49
C ALA A 42 -5.19 12.28 5.88
N ASP A 43 -5.12 13.41 6.56
CA ASP A 43 -6.26 14.23 7.01
C ASP A 43 -6.64 15.34 6.01
N ALA A 44 -5.99 15.42 4.85
CA ALA A 44 -6.27 16.47 3.86
C ALA A 44 -7.52 16.23 3.01
N PRO A 45 -7.87 14.99 2.59
CA PRO A 45 -9.06 14.76 1.78
C PRO A 45 -10.37 14.94 2.56
N GLY A 46 -11.45 15.27 1.84
CA GLY A 46 -12.79 15.44 2.42
C GLY A 46 -13.31 14.18 3.09
N TYR A 47 -13.07 13.00 2.52
CA TYR A 47 -13.47 11.72 3.13
C TYR A 47 -12.77 11.44 4.48
N ALA A 48 -11.65 12.11 4.75
CA ALA A 48 -10.96 12.06 6.05
C ALA A 48 -11.48 13.10 7.06
N GLY A 49 -12.54 13.84 6.73
CA GLY A 49 -13.19 14.83 7.60
C GLY A 49 -12.72 16.28 7.40
N ASN A 50 -11.91 16.57 6.39
CA ASN A 50 -11.46 17.92 6.10
C ASN A 50 -12.55 18.73 5.37
N ALA A 51 -13.11 19.73 6.04
CA ALA A 51 -14.08 20.65 5.46
C ALA A 51 -13.46 21.86 4.74
N ARG A 52 -12.14 22.06 4.81
CA ARG A 52 -11.46 23.25 4.26
C ARG A 52 -11.05 23.08 2.79
N VAL A 53 -10.92 21.85 2.33
CA VAL A 53 -10.49 21.51 0.97
C VAL A 53 -11.50 20.58 0.34
N ALA A 54 -12.02 20.97 -0.83
CA ALA A 54 -12.91 20.11 -1.60
C ALA A 54 -12.11 19.07 -2.40
N THR A 55 -12.35 17.79 -2.17
CA THR A 55 -11.73 16.67 -2.91
C THR A 55 -12.78 15.72 -3.49
N PRO A 56 -13.74 16.22 -4.30
CA PRO A 56 -14.94 15.47 -4.65
C PRO A 56 -14.68 14.17 -5.38
N GLN A 57 -13.61 14.07 -6.16
CA GLN A 57 -13.26 12.84 -6.88
C GLN A 57 -12.63 11.78 -5.95
N LEU A 58 -11.77 12.20 -5.02
CA LEU A 58 -11.23 11.30 -3.99
C LEU A 58 -12.35 10.81 -3.07
N ASP A 59 -13.26 11.72 -2.67
CA ASP A 59 -14.41 11.41 -1.84
C ASP A 59 -15.37 10.42 -2.53
N ARG A 60 -15.53 10.55 -3.85
CA ARG A 60 -16.30 9.60 -4.65
C ARG A 60 -15.65 8.23 -4.66
N ILE A 61 -14.35 8.15 -4.94
CA ILE A 61 -13.60 6.87 -4.92
C ILE A 61 -13.68 6.23 -3.53
N ALA A 62 -13.57 7.03 -2.47
CA ALA A 62 -13.69 6.54 -1.10
C ALA A 62 -15.08 5.94 -0.80
N ARG A 63 -16.16 6.55 -1.32
CA ARG A 63 -17.52 6.03 -1.14
C ARG A 63 -17.80 4.77 -1.96
N GLU A 64 -17.25 4.68 -3.16
CA GLU A 64 -17.47 3.56 -4.10
C GLU A 64 -16.50 2.39 -3.87
N GLY A 65 -15.40 2.63 -3.16
CA GLY A 65 -14.32 1.68 -2.94
C GLY A 65 -14.11 1.30 -1.47
N ARG A 66 -12.86 1.02 -1.14
CA ARG A 66 -12.42 0.72 0.24
C ARG A 66 -11.41 1.76 0.71
N VAL A 67 -11.60 2.26 1.93
CA VAL A 67 -10.67 3.16 2.61
C VAL A 67 -9.95 2.38 3.69
N PHE A 68 -8.61 2.42 3.67
CA PHE A 68 -7.77 1.82 4.69
C PHE A 68 -7.35 2.89 5.70
N THR A 69 -8.02 2.94 6.83
CA THR A 69 -7.81 3.97 7.85
C THR A 69 -6.56 3.76 8.71
N GLN A 70 -5.96 2.59 8.66
CA GLN A 70 -4.76 2.21 9.41
C GLN A 70 -3.58 1.88 8.47
N ALA A 71 -3.52 2.54 7.31
CA ALA A 71 -2.37 2.46 6.42
C ALA A 71 -1.24 3.37 6.94
N HIS A 72 -0.04 2.80 7.09
CA HIS A 72 1.13 3.51 7.60
C HIS A 72 2.24 3.51 6.55
N ALA A 73 2.81 4.69 6.29
CA ALA A 73 4.00 4.82 5.45
C ALA A 73 5.22 4.32 6.22
N GLN A 74 6.06 3.49 5.58
CA GLN A 74 7.32 3.01 6.15
C GLN A 74 8.47 3.99 5.95
N ASN A 75 8.28 5.01 5.11
CA ASN A 75 9.24 6.07 4.85
C ASN A 75 8.51 7.36 4.46
N VAL A 76 9.15 8.51 4.70
CA VAL A 76 8.63 9.85 4.39
C VAL A 76 9.39 10.54 3.26
N VAL A 77 10.37 9.87 2.66
CA VAL A 77 11.18 10.36 1.54
C VAL A 77 10.65 9.75 0.24
N THR A 78 10.54 10.53 -0.82
CA THR A 78 9.82 10.17 -2.06
C THR A 78 10.29 8.86 -2.69
N LEU A 79 11.58 8.73 -3.01
CA LEU A 79 12.10 7.54 -3.68
C LEU A 79 11.90 6.26 -2.84
N PRO A 80 12.37 6.15 -1.60
CA PRO A 80 12.19 4.92 -0.82
C PRO A 80 10.72 4.64 -0.50
N SER A 81 9.88 5.66 -0.34
CA SER A 81 8.44 5.47 -0.15
C SER A 81 7.79 4.80 -1.37
N HIS A 82 8.11 5.27 -2.58
CA HIS A 82 7.58 4.65 -3.81
C HIS A 82 8.17 3.26 -4.06
N VAL A 83 9.44 3.03 -3.68
CA VAL A 83 10.01 1.67 -3.70
C VAL A 83 9.23 0.74 -2.77
N ASN A 84 8.90 1.19 -1.54
CA ASN A 84 8.05 0.41 -0.63
C ASN A 84 6.69 0.06 -1.27
N ILE A 85 6.01 1.05 -1.86
CA ILE A 85 4.69 0.87 -2.50
C ILE A 85 4.78 -0.12 -3.67
N LEU A 86 5.80 0.03 -4.52
CA LEU A 86 5.93 -0.77 -5.75
C LEU A 86 6.47 -2.19 -5.52
N THR A 87 7.21 -2.42 -4.43
CA THR A 87 7.83 -3.72 -4.13
C THR A 87 7.16 -4.46 -2.99
N GLY A 88 6.44 -3.77 -2.11
CA GLY A 88 5.93 -4.32 -0.85
C GLY A 88 7.03 -4.59 0.19
N LEU A 89 8.26 -4.14 -0.03
CA LEU A 89 9.41 -4.37 0.84
C LEU A 89 9.68 -3.15 1.74
N TYR A 90 10.37 -3.38 2.84
CA TYR A 90 10.87 -2.32 3.72
C TYR A 90 12.23 -1.78 3.25
N PRO A 91 12.63 -0.55 3.65
CA PRO A 91 13.91 0.05 3.27
C PRO A 91 15.15 -0.79 3.60
N PHE A 92 15.13 -1.55 4.68
CA PHE A 92 16.22 -2.45 5.04
C PHE A 92 16.31 -3.70 4.14
N GLN A 93 15.24 -4.05 3.42
CA GLN A 93 15.19 -5.17 2.48
C GLN A 93 15.60 -4.76 1.07
N HIS A 94 15.12 -3.61 0.57
CA HIS A 94 15.42 -3.14 -0.79
C HIS A 94 16.64 -2.20 -0.86
N GLY A 95 17.16 -1.72 0.28
CA GLY A 95 18.40 -0.94 0.37
C GLY A 95 18.27 0.54 0.02
N VAL A 96 17.18 1.00 -0.57
CA VAL A 96 16.97 2.41 -0.94
C VAL A 96 16.48 3.20 0.29
N ARG A 97 17.19 4.26 0.66
CA ARG A 97 16.96 4.98 1.92
C ARG A 97 16.76 6.47 1.76
N ASP A 98 17.13 7.05 0.61
CA ASP A 98 17.04 8.48 0.33
C ASP A 98 16.74 8.72 -1.16
N ASN A 99 16.43 9.97 -1.52
CA ASN A 99 16.18 10.42 -2.89
C ASN A 99 17.45 10.48 -3.74
N ASP A 100 18.63 10.56 -3.12
CA ASP A 100 19.92 10.66 -3.78
C ASP A 100 20.88 9.56 -3.33
N GLY A 101 21.80 9.17 -4.22
CA GLY A 101 22.79 8.14 -3.95
C GLY A 101 22.27 6.70 -3.93
N PHE A 102 20.98 6.47 -4.23
CA PHE A 102 20.35 5.16 -4.21
C PHE A 102 19.70 4.81 -5.55
N ARG A 103 19.64 3.52 -5.82
CA ARG A 103 18.91 2.94 -6.94
C ARG A 103 18.34 1.59 -6.51
N LEU A 104 17.13 1.28 -6.96
CA LEU A 104 16.56 -0.06 -6.76
C LEU A 104 17.34 -1.10 -7.57
N ASP A 105 17.73 -2.21 -6.91
CA ASP A 105 18.34 -3.34 -7.61
C ASP A 105 17.32 -3.90 -8.63
N PRO A 106 17.69 -4.03 -9.92
CA PRO A 106 16.82 -4.56 -10.96
C PRO A 106 16.37 -6.02 -10.72
N LYS A 107 17.01 -6.74 -9.81
CA LYS A 107 16.60 -8.08 -9.39
C LYS A 107 15.37 -8.06 -8.48
N ILE A 108 15.06 -6.94 -7.84
CA ILE A 108 13.91 -6.80 -6.98
C ILE A 108 12.67 -6.54 -7.85
N PRO A 109 11.68 -7.44 -7.85
CA PRO A 109 10.49 -7.26 -8.66
C PRO A 109 9.62 -6.12 -8.13
N THR A 110 9.12 -5.30 -9.04
CA THR A 110 8.10 -4.29 -8.77
C THR A 110 6.71 -4.80 -9.15
N LEU A 111 5.65 -4.14 -8.70
CA LEU A 111 4.29 -4.40 -9.14
C LEU A 111 4.18 -4.39 -10.68
N ALA A 112 4.83 -3.42 -11.34
CA ALA A 112 4.84 -3.33 -12.80
C ALA A 112 5.51 -4.54 -13.45
N THR A 113 6.68 -4.96 -12.97
CA THR A 113 7.38 -6.15 -13.51
C THR A 113 6.60 -7.45 -13.22
N PHE A 114 5.92 -7.52 -12.09
CA PHE A 114 5.04 -8.64 -11.75
C PHE A 114 3.84 -8.70 -12.72
N LEU A 115 3.14 -7.60 -12.93
CA LEU A 115 1.99 -7.53 -13.86
C LEU A 115 2.41 -7.81 -15.31
N LYS A 116 3.57 -7.29 -15.74
CA LYS A 116 4.12 -7.57 -17.06
C LYS A 116 4.32 -9.08 -17.30
N LYS A 117 4.81 -9.82 -16.29
CA LYS A 117 4.92 -11.29 -16.37
C LYS A 117 3.56 -11.99 -16.45
N GLN A 118 2.49 -11.34 -16.01
CA GLN A 118 1.11 -11.83 -16.15
C GLN A 118 0.44 -11.42 -17.48
N GLY A 119 1.19 -10.81 -18.41
CA GLY A 119 0.71 -10.41 -19.72
C GLY A 119 0.12 -9.00 -19.81
N TYR A 120 0.23 -8.19 -18.77
CA TYR A 120 -0.20 -6.79 -18.82
C TYR A 120 0.78 -5.92 -19.61
N ALA A 121 0.27 -5.00 -20.42
CA ALA A 121 1.03 -3.83 -20.85
C ALA A 121 1.17 -2.87 -19.67
N THR A 122 2.40 -2.40 -19.41
CA THR A 122 2.67 -1.52 -18.25
C THR A 122 3.22 -0.19 -18.73
N ALA A 123 2.79 0.89 -18.11
CA ALA A 123 3.28 2.24 -18.33
C ALA A 123 3.36 3.00 -17.02
N ALA A 124 4.21 4.02 -16.93
CA ALA A 124 4.31 4.94 -15.82
C ALA A 124 4.33 6.39 -16.33
N PHE A 125 3.60 7.26 -15.63
CA PHE A 125 3.59 8.70 -15.85
C PHE A 125 4.06 9.35 -14.55
N ILE A 126 5.20 9.99 -14.56
CA ILE A 126 5.86 10.52 -13.37
C ILE A 126 6.06 12.02 -13.49
N GLY A 127 5.78 12.76 -12.40
CA GLY A 127 6.00 14.19 -12.30
C GLY A 127 7.13 14.59 -11.34
N ALA A 128 7.85 13.61 -10.76
CA ALA A 128 8.88 13.87 -9.76
C ALA A 128 10.22 13.24 -10.16
N PHE A 129 11.29 14.05 -10.12
CA PHE A 129 12.65 13.61 -10.44
C PHE A 129 13.10 12.33 -9.70
N PRO A 130 12.83 12.14 -8.39
CA PRO A 130 13.24 10.93 -7.69
C PRO A 130 12.58 9.63 -8.19
N LEU A 131 11.60 9.72 -9.07
CA LEU A 131 10.91 8.56 -9.64
C LEU A 131 11.33 8.24 -11.07
N ASP A 132 12.31 8.98 -11.61
CA ASP A 132 12.87 8.74 -12.95
C ASP A 132 13.43 7.31 -13.08
N ALA A 133 13.40 6.76 -14.30
CA ALA A 133 13.90 5.42 -14.63
C ALA A 133 15.34 5.15 -14.15
N ARG A 134 16.17 6.20 -14.05
CA ARG A 134 17.56 6.10 -13.54
C ARG A 134 17.63 5.54 -12.13
N PHE A 135 16.58 5.68 -11.33
CA PHE A 135 16.50 5.16 -9.96
C PHE A 135 15.99 3.71 -9.88
N GLY A 136 15.70 3.08 -11.02
CA GLY A 136 15.37 1.66 -11.10
C GLY A 136 13.90 1.33 -10.88
N LEU A 137 12.99 2.31 -10.97
CA LEU A 137 11.54 2.11 -10.77
C LEU A 137 10.78 1.79 -12.08
N ALA A 138 11.41 1.95 -13.26
CA ALA A 138 10.81 1.71 -14.58
C ALA A 138 11.51 0.56 -15.29
#